data_cffdc7cac1900669f65ada018dea0439
#
_entry.id   cffdc7cac1900669f65ada018dea0439
#
_cell.length_a   1.000
_cell.length_b   1.000
_cell.length_c   1.000
_cell.angle_alpha   90.00
_cell.angle_beta   90.00
_cell.angle_gamma   90.00
#
_symmetry.space_group_name_H-M   'P 1'
#
loop_
_entity.id
_entity.type
_entity.pdbx_description
1 polymer ?
#
loop_
_entity_poly.entity_id
_entity_poly.type
_entity_poly.pdbx_seq_one_letter_code
_entity_poly.pdbx_strand_id
1 'polypeptide(L)' 'MSYTQEQIDRANQVNLEQFLRSQGEKLIKSGREYRWKKHDSLTINGNRWFRHSQNKGGFPLDFVMEFYDKTFPEAVEM' A
#
# COMPACT_ATOMS: atom_id res chain seq x y z
N MET A 1 21.39 -9.33 1.48
CA MET A 1 21.23 -9.13 0.04
C MET A 1 20.64 -7.76 -0.21
N SER A 2 21.20 -7.03 -1.15
CA SER A 2 20.64 -5.73 -1.50
C SER A 2 19.76 -5.86 -2.76
N TYR A 3 18.74 -5.02 -2.82
CA TYR A 3 17.85 -4.99 -3.99
C TYR A 3 18.28 -3.83 -4.90
N THR A 4 18.11 -4.01 -6.21
CA THR A 4 18.39 -2.94 -7.15
C THR A 4 17.31 -1.88 -7.08
N GLN A 5 17.63 -0.67 -7.53
CA GLN A 5 16.65 0.40 -7.60
C GLN A 5 15.46 0.01 -8.49
N GLU A 6 15.75 -0.74 -9.56
CA GLU A 6 14.70 -1.23 -10.45
C GLU A 6 13.71 -2.14 -9.74
N GLN A 7 14.19 -3.03 -8.88
CA GLN A 7 13.33 -3.92 -8.11
C GLN A 7 12.46 -3.12 -7.15
N ILE A 8 13.04 -2.13 -6.49
CA ILE A 8 12.31 -1.26 -5.56
C ILE A 8 11.25 -0.46 -6.31
N ASP A 9 11.61 0.12 -7.44
CA ASP A 9 10.68 0.91 -8.25
C ASP A 9 9.52 0.06 -8.76
N ARG A 10 9.81 -1.17 -9.18
CA ARG A 10 8.77 -2.09 -9.66
C ARG A 10 7.79 -2.44 -8.54
N ALA A 11 8.30 -2.69 -7.35
CA ALA A 11 7.45 -2.99 -6.19
C ALA A 11 6.56 -1.79 -5.85
N ASN A 12 7.08 -0.57 -5.99
CA ASN A 12 6.33 0.64 -5.71
C ASN A 12 5.35 1.04 -6.81
N GLN A 13 5.34 0.33 -7.93
CA GLN A 13 4.37 0.57 -9.01
C GLN A 13 3.11 -0.27 -8.87
N VAL A 14 3.05 -1.13 -7.88
CA VAL A 14 1.88 -1.98 -7.65
C VAL A 14 0.67 -1.13 -7.32
N ASN A 15 -0.47 -1.43 -7.96
CA ASN A 15 -1.73 -0.75 -7.65
C ASN A 15 -2.26 -1.27 -6.32
N LEU A 16 -2.36 -0.40 -5.33
CA LEU A 16 -2.77 -0.78 -3.98
C LEU A 16 -4.21 -1.26 -3.92
N GLU A 17 -5.10 -0.71 -4.74
CA GLU A 17 -6.49 -1.19 -4.80
C GLU A 17 -6.52 -2.65 -5.22
N GLN A 18 -5.83 -2.99 -6.31
CA GLN A 18 -5.79 -4.37 -6.79
C GLN A 18 -5.11 -5.29 -5.78
N PHE A 19 -4.04 -4.83 -5.16
CA PHE A 19 -3.34 -5.61 -4.16
C PHE A 19 -4.26 -5.95 -2.98
N LEU A 20 -4.95 -4.96 -2.43
CA LEU A 20 -5.83 -5.18 -1.29
C LEU A 20 -7.01 -6.07 -1.66
N ARG A 21 -7.59 -5.89 -2.83
CA ARG A 21 -8.66 -6.78 -3.30
C ARG A 21 -8.19 -8.22 -3.43
N SER A 22 -6.96 -8.42 -3.88
CA SER A 22 -6.40 -9.78 -3.99
C SER A 22 -6.18 -10.42 -2.63
N GLN A 23 -6.02 -9.60 -1.57
CA GLN A 23 -5.90 -10.08 -0.20
C GLN A 23 -7.26 -10.28 0.48
N GLY A 24 -8.35 -10.08 -0.24
CA GLY A 24 -9.68 -10.22 0.31
C GLY A 24 -10.17 -9.02 1.10
N GLU A 25 -9.47 -7.90 1.01
CA GLU A 25 -9.86 -6.69 1.73
C GLU A 25 -10.97 -5.95 0.99
N LYS A 26 -11.83 -5.26 1.76
CA LYS A 26 -12.94 -4.49 1.20
C LYS A 26 -12.57 -3.02 1.15
N LEU A 27 -12.80 -2.42 -0.02
CA LEU A 27 -12.55 -1.01 -0.25
C LEU A 27 -13.85 -0.30 -0.59
N ILE A 28 -13.95 0.95 -0.15
CA ILE A 28 -15.11 1.80 -0.42
C ILE A 28 -14.66 2.93 -1.34
N LYS A 29 -15.31 3.07 -2.48
CA LYS A 29 -14.99 4.14 -3.41
C LYS A 29 -15.44 5.48 -2.85
N SER A 30 -14.54 6.48 -2.87
CA SER A 30 -14.81 7.82 -2.38
C SER A 30 -14.22 8.82 -3.39
N GLY A 31 -15.04 9.26 -4.36
CA GLY A 31 -14.57 10.12 -5.43
C GLY A 31 -13.55 9.38 -6.30
N ARG A 32 -12.34 9.93 -6.39
CA ARG A 32 -11.26 9.31 -7.17
C ARG A 32 -10.40 8.38 -6.35
N GLU A 33 -10.70 8.25 -5.06
CA GLU A 33 -9.89 7.45 -4.14
C GLU A 33 -10.70 6.30 -3.60
N TYR A 34 -10.02 5.39 -2.89
CA TYR A 34 -10.66 4.30 -2.18
C TYR A 34 -10.32 4.41 -0.70
N ARG A 35 -11.29 4.07 0.14
CA ARG A 35 -11.08 4.00 1.59
C ARG A 35 -11.00 2.53 1.97
N TRP A 36 -10.05 2.20 2.83
CA TRP A 36 -9.92 0.84 3.34
C TRP A 36 -10.91 0.68 4.50
N LYS A 37 -11.90 -0.18 4.32
CA LYS A 37 -12.96 -0.36 5.30
C LYS A 37 -12.43 -0.69 6.69
N LYS A 38 -11.35 -1.45 6.77
CA LYS A 38 -10.73 -1.83 8.03
C LYS A 38 -10.08 -0.65 8.76
N HIS A 39 -9.66 0.35 8.01
CA HIS A 39 -9.03 1.57 8.54
C HIS A 39 -9.61 2.78 7.83
N ASP A 40 -10.73 3.30 8.32
CA ASP A 40 -11.49 4.35 7.65
C ASP A 40 -10.69 5.63 7.38
N SER A 41 -9.67 5.90 8.19
CA SER A 41 -8.84 7.08 8.00
C SER A 41 -7.81 6.93 6.89
N LEU A 42 -7.73 5.76 6.27
CA LEU A 42 -6.75 5.48 5.23
C LEU A 42 -7.40 5.57 3.85
N THR A 43 -6.80 6.38 2.97
CA THR A 43 -7.23 6.49 1.58
C THR A 43 -6.15 5.95 0.66
N ILE A 44 -6.57 5.43 -0.50
CA ILE A 44 -5.70 4.83 -1.50
C ILE A 44 -6.00 5.47 -2.85
N ASN A 45 -4.95 5.88 -3.54
CA ASN A 45 -5.05 6.44 -4.88
C ASN A 45 -3.94 5.84 -5.75
N GLY A 46 -4.30 4.84 -6.58
CA GLY A 46 -3.32 4.14 -7.42
C GLY A 46 -2.29 3.41 -6.58
N ASN A 47 -1.04 3.84 -6.67
CA ASN A 47 0.06 3.24 -5.90
C ASN A 47 0.45 4.09 -4.69
N ARG A 48 -0.44 4.98 -4.23
CA ARG A 48 -0.19 5.82 -3.06
C ARG A 48 -1.25 5.61 -2.01
N TRP A 49 -0.86 5.79 -0.75
CA TRP A 49 -1.79 5.72 0.37
C TRP A 49 -1.53 6.89 1.31
N PHE A 50 -2.56 7.24 2.08
CA PHE A 50 -2.44 8.28 3.09
C PHE A 50 -3.31 7.92 4.29
N ARG A 51 -2.72 7.96 5.47
CA ARG A 51 -3.42 7.67 6.73
C ARG A 51 -3.66 8.99 7.46
N HIS A 52 -4.87 9.50 7.35
CA HIS A 52 -5.21 10.82 7.87
C HIS A 52 -5.08 10.93 9.39
N SER A 53 -5.38 9.87 10.11
CA SER A 53 -5.29 9.90 11.58
C SER A 53 -3.87 10.09 12.10
N GLN A 54 -2.86 9.74 11.30
CA GLN A 54 -1.46 9.89 11.69
C GLN A 54 -0.68 10.81 10.77
N ASN A 55 -1.37 11.46 9.82
CA ASN A 55 -0.76 12.36 8.85
C ASN A 55 0.46 11.73 8.18
N LYS A 56 0.28 10.51 7.67
CA LYS A 56 1.36 9.68 7.19
C LYS A 56 0.93 8.99 5.89
N GLY A 57 1.84 8.85 4.95
CA GLY A 57 1.54 8.19 3.68
C GLY A 57 2.79 7.69 3.00
N GLY A 58 2.63 7.10 1.81
CA GLY A 58 3.76 6.59 1.06
C GLY A 58 3.36 5.73 -0.13
N PHE A 59 4.23 4.79 -0.46
CA PHE A 59 4.11 3.87 -1.59
C PHE A 59 3.82 2.44 -1.12
N PRO A 60 3.64 1.48 -2.06
CA PRO A 60 3.29 0.11 -1.66
C PRO A 60 4.26 -0.56 -0.70
N LEU A 61 5.56 -0.33 -0.84
CA LEU A 61 6.52 -0.92 0.09
C LEU A 61 6.29 -0.45 1.52
N ASP A 62 6.10 0.86 1.69
CA ASP A 62 5.80 1.43 3.00
C ASP A 62 4.50 0.85 3.56
N PHE A 63 3.50 0.68 2.69
CA PHE A 63 2.21 0.14 3.08
C PHE A 63 2.34 -1.27 3.64
N VAL A 64 3.05 -2.13 2.92
CA VAL A 64 3.20 -3.54 3.33
C VAL A 64 3.99 -3.63 4.62
N MET A 65 5.04 -2.84 4.77
CA MET A 65 5.83 -2.83 6.00
C MET A 65 5.00 -2.36 7.19
N GLU A 66 4.14 -1.36 6.98
CA GLU A 66 3.33 -0.77 8.05
C GLU A 66 2.15 -1.67 8.45
N PHE A 67 1.40 -2.18 7.48
CA PHE A 67 0.14 -2.85 7.74
C PHE A 67 0.21 -4.38 7.73
N TYR A 68 1.23 -4.95 7.12
CA TYR A 68 1.42 -6.40 7.07
C TYR A 68 2.62 -6.85 7.88
N ASP A 69 3.24 -5.91 8.60
CA ASP A 69 4.36 -6.20 9.51
C ASP A 69 5.49 -6.95 8.82
N LYS A 70 5.81 -6.54 7.61
CA LYS A 70 6.87 -7.15 6.82
C LYS A 70 8.15 -6.34 6.91
N THR A 71 9.29 -7.03 6.81
CA THR A 71 10.57 -6.36 6.65
C THR A 71 10.70 -5.86 5.22
N PHE A 72 11.68 -4.99 4.97
CA PHE A 72 11.90 -4.46 3.63
C PHE A 72 12.11 -5.57 2.58
N PRO A 73 12.97 -6.58 2.81
CA PRO A 73 13.11 -7.67 1.84
C PRO A 73 11.81 -8.43 1.60
N GLU A 74 11.04 -8.71 2.65
CA GLU A 74 9.78 -9.41 2.52
C GLU A 74 8.77 -8.60 1.71
N ALA A 75 8.74 -7.28 1.91
CA ALA A 75 7.84 -6.40 1.21
C ALA A 75 8.15 -6.37 -0.30
N VAL A 76 9.42 -6.32 -0.66
CA VAL A 76 9.82 -6.30 -2.06
C VAL A 76 9.40 -7.59 -2.77
N GLU A 77 9.43 -8.72 -2.06
CA GLU A 77 9.12 -10.03 -2.63
C GLU A 77 7.63 -10.36 -2.66
N MET A 78 6.80 -9.57 -2.01
CA MET A 78 5.36 -9.76 -2.11
C MET A 78 4.82 -9.30 -3.49
#